data_1c1ac73fa97a1c00611263245c007b72
#
_entry.id   1c1ac73fa97a1c00611263245c007b72
#
_cell.length_a   1.000
_cell.length_b   1.000
_cell.length_c   1.000
_cell.angle_alpha   90.00
_cell.angle_beta   90.00
_cell.angle_gamma   90.00
#
_symmetry.space_group_name_H-M   'P 1'
#
loop_
_entity.id
_entity.type
_entity.pdbx_description
1 polymer ?
#
loop_
_entity_poly.entity_id
_entity_poly.type
_entity_poly.pdbx_seq_one_letter_code
_entity_poly.pdbx_strand_id
1 'polypeptide(L)'
;MTITTDKILVLDNYDSFTYNLVHILKELTNGGNVDVFRNDQISLDEVEKYDKIVLSPGPGVPDEAGILKPLIARYGATKSIFGVCLGCQAIAEVYGGKLLNLNKVYHGVATPVNIVDNHDRSFRFLVDTI
;
A
#
# COMPACT_ATOMS: atom_id res chain seq x y z
N MET A 1 0.02 -0.80 -23.14
CA MET A 1 -0.36 -1.22 -21.78
C MET A 1 -0.46 -2.73 -21.71
N THR A 2 0.13 -3.30 -20.70
CA THR A 2 0.13 -4.76 -20.53
C THR A 2 -1.15 -5.20 -19.83
N ILE A 3 -1.86 -6.16 -20.44
CA ILE A 3 -3.01 -6.80 -19.80
C ILE A 3 -2.45 -7.83 -18.81
N THR A 4 -2.86 -7.74 -17.56
CA THR A 4 -2.46 -8.70 -16.56
C THR A 4 -3.63 -9.62 -16.19
N THR A 5 -3.31 -10.91 -15.97
CA THR A 5 -4.25 -11.87 -15.39
C THR A 5 -4.10 -11.95 -13.87
N ASP A 6 -3.19 -11.18 -13.29
CA ASP A 6 -2.96 -11.18 -11.86
C ASP A 6 -4.21 -10.73 -11.10
N LYS A 7 -4.41 -11.36 -9.96
CA LYS A 7 -5.45 -10.94 -9.02
C LYS A 7 -4.88 -9.87 -8.10
N ILE A 8 -5.56 -8.75 -8.03
CA ILE A 8 -5.12 -7.59 -7.26
C ILE A 8 -6.07 -7.39 -6.08
N LEU A 9 -5.50 -7.28 -4.89
CA LEU A 9 -6.23 -6.89 -3.69
C LEU A 9 -5.94 -5.42 -3.39
N VAL A 10 -6.99 -4.65 -3.21
CA VAL A 10 -6.87 -3.33 -2.59
C VAL A 10 -7.30 -3.48 -1.13
N LEU A 11 -6.37 -3.31 -0.21
CA LEU A 11 -6.69 -3.30 1.21
C LEU A 11 -7.13 -1.90 1.59
N ASP A 12 -8.40 -1.76 1.92
CA ASP A 12 -9.00 -0.48 2.28
C ASP A 12 -8.76 -0.20 3.76
N ASN A 13 -8.00 0.83 4.05
CA ASN A 13 -7.72 1.27 5.41
C ASN A 13 -8.74 2.33 5.88
N TYR A 14 -9.99 2.22 5.41
CA TYR A 14 -11.08 3.13 5.77
C TYR A 14 -10.84 4.56 5.27
N ASP A 15 -10.47 4.65 3.99
CA ASP A 15 -10.20 5.94 3.36
C ASP A 15 -11.10 6.17 2.15
N SER A 16 -11.57 7.41 1.99
CA SER A 16 -12.41 7.77 0.86
C SER A 16 -11.67 7.72 -0.48
N PHE A 17 -10.36 7.84 -0.47
CA PHE A 17 -9.53 7.78 -1.68
C PHE A 17 -9.42 6.36 -2.27
N THR A 18 -9.82 5.34 -1.51
CA THR A 18 -9.67 3.95 -1.93
C THR A 18 -10.33 3.67 -3.28
N TYR A 19 -11.50 4.20 -3.53
CA TYR A 19 -12.20 3.97 -4.79
C TYR A 19 -11.54 4.65 -5.98
N ASN A 20 -10.83 5.76 -5.76
CA ASN A 20 -10.00 6.37 -6.80
C ASN A 20 -8.85 5.44 -7.20
N LEU A 21 -8.22 4.79 -6.22
CA LEU A 21 -7.19 3.80 -6.49
C LEU A 21 -7.74 2.61 -7.26
N VAL A 22 -8.91 2.11 -6.87
CA VAL A 22 -9.58 1.00 -7.56
C VAL A 22 -9.86 1.37 -9.01
N HIS A 23 -10.36 2.56 -9.24
CA HIS A 23 -10.66 3.04 -10.60
C HIS A 23 -9.40 3.08 -11.47
N ILE A 24 -8.32 3.64 -10.94
CA ILE A 24 -7.03 3.70 -11.63
C ILE A 24 -6.53 2.30 -11.96
N LEU A 25 -6.61 1.39 -11.00
CA LEU A 25 -6.16 0.00 -11.22
C LEU A 25 -6.99 -0.71 -12.28
N LYS A 26 -8.29 -0.49 -12.30
CA LYS A 26 -9.16 -1.08 -13.32
C LYS A 26 -8.85 -0.52 -14.71
N GLU A 27 -8.54 0.75 -14.81
CA GLU A 27 -8.11 1.35 -16.08
C GLU A 27 -6.78 0.76 -16.55
N LEU A 28 -5.79 0.67 -15.65
CA LEU A 28 -4.46 0.16 -15.99
C LEU A 28 -4.47 -1.32 -16.34
N THR A 29 -5.40 -2.08 -15.80
CA THR A 29 -5.51 -3.54 -16.04
C THR A 29 -6.60 -3.89 -17.03
N ASN A 30 -7.17 -2.90 -17.68
CA ASN A 30 -8.23 -3.10 -18.69
C ASN A 30 -9.46 -3.83 -18.12
N GLY A 31 -9.88 -3.43 -16.91
CA GLY A 31 -11.00 -4.05 -16.22
C GLY A 31 -10.65 -5.35 -15.49
N GLY A 32 -9.39 -5.59 -15.21
CA GLY A 32 -8.90 -6.82 -14.61
C GLY A 32 -9.42 -7.12 -13.21
N ASN A 33 -8.91 -8.18 -12.61
CA ASN A 33 -9.37 -8.72 -11.33
C ASN A 33 -8.89 -7.88 -10.16
N VAL A 34 -9.70 -6.92 -9.74
CA VAL A 34 -9.42 -6.04 -8.61
C VAL A 34 -10.51 -6.21 -7.56
N ASP A 35 -10.15 -6.73 -6.41
CA ASP A 35 -11.05 -6.86 -5.27
C ASP A 35 -10.67 -5.86 -4.19
N VAL A 36 -11.67 -5.38 -3.47
CA VAL A 36 -11.49 -4.42 -2.36
C VAL A 36 -12.02 -5.03 -1.08
N PHE A 37 -11.18 -5.08 -0.06
CA PHE A 37 -11.59 -5.49 1.28
C PHE A 37 -11.00 -4.53 2.31
N ARG A 38 -11.79 -4.21 3.33
CA ARG A 38 -11.31 -3.43 4.46
C ARG A 38 -10.35 -4.25 5.30
N ASN A 39 -9.45 -3.57 5.99
CA ASN A 39 -8.36 -4.20 6.73
C ASN A 39 -8.80 -5.12 7.89
N ASP A 40 -10.06 -5.06 8.28
CA ASP A 40 -10.65 -5.92 9.30
C ASP A 40 -11.71 -6.88 8.74
N GLN A 41 -11.82 -6.99 7.42
CA GLN A 41 -12.86 -7.80 6.76
C GLN A 41 -12.29 -8.87 5.84
N ILE A 42 -11.00 -9.12 5.91
CA ILE A 42 -10.34 -10.19 5.19
C ILE A 42 -9.28 -10.80 6.12
N SER A 43 -9.14 -12.12 6.07
CA SER A 43 -8.12 -12.80 6.86
C SER A 43 -6.78 -12.84 6.12
N LEU A 44 -5.70 -13.05 6.88
CA LEU A 44 -4.37 -13.21 6.28
C LEU A 44 -4.31 -14.39 5.30
N ASP A 45 -5.00 -15.49 5.61
CA ASP A 45 -5.02 -16.66 4.73
C ASP A 45 -5.73 -16.38 3.42
N GLU A 46 -6.78 -15.57 3.44
CA GLU A 46 -7.50 -15.20 2.22
C GLU A 46 -6.68 -14.31 1.28
N VAL A 47 -5.72 -13.58 1.81
CA VAL A 47 -4.82 -12.74 1.01
C VAL A 47 -3.93 -13.59 0.09
N GLU A 48 -3.69 -14.85 0.42
CA GLU A 48 -2.83 -15.75 -0.35
C GLU A 48 -3.23 -15.87 -1.82
N LYS A 49 -4.50 -15.79 -2.13
CA LYS A 49 -5.00 -15.94 -3.50
C LYS A 49 -4.71 -14.74 -4.41
N TYR A 50 -4.23 -13.64 -3.85
CA TYR A 50 -3.90 -12.44 -4.63
C TYR A 50 -2.42 -12.40 -4.97
N ASP A 51 -2.13 -11.90 -6.17
CA ASP A 51 -0.75 -11.82 -6.67
C ASP A 51 -0.11 -10.48 -6.33
N LYS A 52 -0.91 -9.43 -6.33
CA LYS A 52 -0.48 -8.06 -6.06
C LYS A 52 -1.40 -7.42 -5.04
N ILE A 53 -0.83 -6.57 -4.19
CA ILE A 53 -1.56 -5.94 -3.11
C ILE A 53 -1.29 -4.43 -3.15
N VAL A 54 -2.36 -3.64 -3.09
CA VAL A 54 -2.29 -2.18 -2.96
C VAL A 54 -2.87 -1.82 -1.61
N LEU A 55 -2.11 -1.07 -0.83
CA LEU A 55 -2.50 -0.64 0.51
C LEU A 55 -2.92 0.82 0.44
N SER A 56 -4.18 1.09 0.75
CA SER A 56 -4.74 2.43 0.65
C SER A 56 -4.25 3.37 1.75
N PRO A 57 -4.42 4.69 1.58
CA PRO A 57 -4.35 5.61 2.71
C PRO A 57 -5.33 5.22 3.79
N GLY A 58 -5.22 5.84 4.94
CA GLY A 58 -6.15 5.63 6.03
C GLY A 58 -5.84 6.52 7.22
N PRO A 59 -6.77 6.60 8.18
CA PRO A 59 -6.57 7.40 9.38
C PRO A 59 -5.66 6.69 10.38
N GLY A 60 -5.16 7.46 11.35
CA GLY A 60 -4.39 6.93 12.46
C GLY A 60 -3.01 6.47 12.09
N VAL A 61 -2.56 5.45 12.79
CA VAL A 61 -1.23 4.87 12.64
C VAL A 61 -1.32 3.41 12.17
N PRO A 62 -0.25 2.87 11.56
CA PRO A 62 -0.31 1.50 11.01
C PRO A 62 -0.67 0.42 12.03
N ASP A 63 -0.29 0.55 13.28
CA ASP A 63 -0.59 -0.45 14.32
C ASP A 63 -2.09 -0.58 14.60
N GLU A 64 -2.87 0.43 14.29
CA GLU A 64 -4.32 0.45 14.51
C GLU A 64 -5.12 0.02 13.28
N ALA A 65 -4.46 -0.38 12.21
CA ALA A 65 -5.09 -0.62 10.91
C ALA A 65 -5.30 -2.12 10.63
N GLY A 66 -5.97 -2.84 11.52
CA GLY A 66 -6.34 -4.23 11.29
C GLY A 66 -5.18 -5.13 10.92
N ILE A 67 -5.28 -5.83 9.80
CA ILE A 67 -4.25 -6.75 9.34
C ILE A 67 -3.12 -6.08 8.54
N LEU A 68 -3.09 -4.76 8.44
CA LEU A 68 -2.15 -4.04 7.57
C LEU A 68 -0.69 -4.47 7.79
N LYS A 69 -0.16 -4.33 8.98
CA LYS A 69 1.23 -4.71 9.28
C LYS A 69 1.46 -6.21 9.23
N PRO A 70 0.61 -7.05 9.81
CA PRO A 70 0.76 -8.52 9.66
C PRO A 70 0.75 -8.99 8.22
N LEU A 71 -0.07 -8.39 7.36
CA LEU A 71 -0.10 -8.72 5.94
C LEU A 71 1.25 -8.45 5.28
N ILE A 72 1.83 -7.29 5.55
CA ILE A 72 3.13 -6.90 4.98
C ILE A 72 4.21 -7.86 5.49
N ALA A 73 4.21 -8.16 6.78
CA ALA A 73 5.20 -9.06 7.36
C ALA A 73 5.14 -10.45 6.74
N ARG A 74 3.94 -10.95 6.47
CA ARG A 74 3.75 -12.30 5.92
C ARG A 74 4.04 -12.38 4.43
N TYR A 75 3.61 -11.38 3.65
CA TYR A 75 3.63 -11.45 2.19
C TYR A 75 4.63 -10.52 1.51
N GLY A 76 5.31 -9.68 2.26
CA GLY A 76 6.21 -8.68 1.68
C GLY A 76 7.36 -9.25 0.87
N ALA A 77 7.83 -10.45 1.21
CA ALA A 77 8.93 -11.08 0.49
C ALA A 77 8.47 -11.86 -0.76
N THR A 78 7.20 -12.22 -0.86
CA THR A 78 6.70 -13.11 -1.91
C THR A 78 5.72 -12.47 -2.87
N LYS A 79 5.09 -11.38 -2.49
CA LYS A 79 4.11 -10.68 -3.32
C LYS A 79 4.54 -9.25 -3.58
N SER A 80 4.06 -8.69 -4.69
CA SER A 80 4.26 -7.27 -4.98
C SER A 80 3.28 -6.45 -4.14
N ILE A 81 3.81 -5.56 -3.32
CA ILE A 81 3.01 -4.71 -2.44
C ILE A 81 3.33 -3.26 -2.70
N PHE A 82 2.30 -2.45 -2.95
CA PHE A 82 2.42 -1.02 -3.15
C PHE A 82 1.57 -0.31 -2.10
N GLY A 83 2.19 0.62 -1.36
CA GLY A 83 1.52 1.35 -0.30
C GLY A 83 1.41 2.84 -0.59
N VAL A 84 0.26 3.42 -0.25
CA VAL A 84 0.01 4.87 -0.37
C VAL A 84 -0.23 5.44 1.02
N CYS A 85 0.50 6.48 1.39
CA CYS A 85 0.40 7.14 2.71
C CYS A 85 0.51 6.14 3.86
N LEU A 86 -0.58 5.84 4.55
CA LEU A 86 -0.59 4.88 5.67
C LEU A 86 -0.01 3.54 5.26
N GLY A 87 -0.34 3.05 4.07
CA GLY A 87 0.23 1.80 3.53
C GLY A 87 1.75 1.87 3.41
N CYS A 88 2.27 2.98 2.90
CA CYS A 88 3.70 3.18 2.80
C CYS A 88 4.36 3.26 4.17
N GLN A 89 3.75 3.96 5.13
CA GLN A 89 4.23 4.04 6.49
C GLN A 89 4.33 2.66 7.14
N ALA A 90 3.32 1.82 6.91
CA ALA A 90 3.30 0.46 7.43
C ALA A 90 4.43 -0.39 6.86
N ILE A 91 4.70 -0.28 5.55
CA ILE A 91 5.82 -0.97 4.92
C ILE A 91 7.13 -0.55 5.57
N ALA A 92 7.33 0.75 5.75
CA ALA A 92 8.55 1.27 6.36
C ALA A 92 8.74 0.73 7.78
N GLU A 93 7.67 0.70 8.59
CA GLU A 93 7.76 0.19 9.96
C GLU A 93 8.06 -1.31 10.02
N VAL A 94 7.43 -2.10 9.17
CA VAL A 94 7.65 -3.55 9.12
C VAL A 94 9.11 -3.88 8.80
N TYR A 95 9.74 -3.06 7.94
CA TYR A 95 11.14 -3.27 7.55
C TYR A 95 12.13 -2.47 8.39
N GLY A 96 11.73 -2.06 9.59
CA GLY A 96 12.64 -1.48 10.57
C GLY A 96 12.75 0.04 10.55
N GLY A 97 11.95 0.71 9.73
CA GLY A 97 11.89 2.17 9.72
C GLY A 97 11.11 2.71 10.90
N LYS A 98 11.24 3.99 11.14
CA LYS A 98 10.52 4.71 12.18
C LYS A 98 9.76 5.87 11.58
N LEU A 99 8.57 6.11 12.11
CA LEU A 99 7.77 7.27 11.72
C LEU A 99 8.22 8.47 12.53
N LEU A 100 8.40 9.58 11.85
CA LEU A 100 8.84 10.82 12.45
C LEU A 100 7.74 11.88 12.27
N ASN A 101 7.30 12.47 13.39
CA ASN A 101 6.38 13.59 13.33
C ASN A 101 7.15 14.86 13.04
N LEU A 102 6.85 15.49 11.91
CA LEU A 102 7.48 16.74 11.53
C LEU A 102 6.79 17.90 12.24
N ASN A 103 7.57 18.95 12.52
CA ASN A 103 7.03 20.18 13.07
C ASN A 103 6.14 20.93 12.07
N LYS A 104 6.26 20.59 10.80
CA LYS A 104 5.53 21.22 9.72
C LYS A 104 4.72 20.16 8.96
N VAL A 105 3.46 20.47 8.69
CA VAL A 105 2.58 19.57 7.92
C VAL A 105 2.79 19.83 6.42
N TYR A 106 3.09 18.75 5.69
CA TYR A 106 3.26 18.76 4.23
C TYR A 106 2.11 18.00 3.60
N HIS A 107 0.95 18.62 3.54
CA HIS A 107 -0.21 18.01 2.92
C HIS A 107 -0.55 18.73 1.61
N GLY A 108 -0.62 17.98 0.52
CA GLY A 108 -0.89 18.56 -0.79
C GLY A 108 0.27 19.37 -1.36
N VAL A 109 1.47 19.20 -0.82
CA VAL A 109 2.67 19.93 -1.25
C VAL A 109 3.68 18.94 -1.82
N ALA A 110 4.17 19.20 -3.01
CA ALA A 110 5.23 18.39 -3.59
C ALA A 110 6.56 18.68 -2.89
N THR A 111 7.20 17.65 -2.38
CA THR A 111 8.51 17.76 -1.74
C THR A 111 9.49 16.80 -2.39
N PRO A 112 10.80 17.15 -2.45
CA PRO A 112 11.79 16.23 -3.01
C PRO A 112 11.90 14.97 -2.16
N VAL A 113 12.11 13.86 -2.84
CA VAL A 113 12.38 12.57 -2.21
C VAL A 113 13.80 12.17 -2.56
N ASN A 114 14.63 11.94 -1.54
CA ASN A 114 16.01 11.51 -1.73
C ASN A 114 16.07 9.99 -1.66
N ILE A 115 16.57 9.37 -2.72
CA ILE A 115 16.78 7.93 -2.73
C ILE A 115 18.18 7.67 -2.22
N VAL A 116 18.28 7.09 -1.03
CA VAL A 116 19.56 6.83 -0.37
C VAL A 116 20.08 5.42 -0.63
N ASP A 117 19.19 4.47 -0.96
CA ASP A 117 19.54 3.11 -1.32
C ASP A 117 18.58 2.61 -2.38
N ASN A 118 19.08 2.38 -3.59
CA ASN A 118 18.29 1.89 -4.70
C ASN A 118 18.65 0.47 -5.13
N HIS A 119 19.49 -0.22 -4.36
CA HIS A 119 19.93 -1.58 -4.68
C HIS A 119 18.95 -2.64 -4.19
N ASP A 120 18.23 -2.35 -3.11
CA ASP A 120 17.23 -3.27 -2.56
C ASP A 120 15.88 -2.98 -3.17
N ARG A 121 15.31 -3.97 -3.85
CA ARG A 121 13.99 -3.84 -4.47
C ARG A 121 12.88 -3.57 -3.48
N SER A 122 13.06 -3.97 -2.22
CA SER A 122 12.08 -3.73 -1.16
C SER A 122 11.87 -2.22 -0.91
N PHE A 123 12.83 -1.39 -1.27
CA PHE A 123 12.77 0.05 -1.05
C PHE A 123 12.55 0.85 -2.33
N ARG A 124 12.19 0.20 -3.42
CA ARG A 124 11.84 0.90 -4.67
C ARG A 124 10.39 1.35 -4.64
N PHE A 125 10.05 2.10 -3.62
CA PHE A 125 8.72 2.67 -3.51
C PHE A 125 8.75 4.12 -3.93
N LEU A 126 7.85 4.47 -4.82
CA LEU A 126 7.55 5.85 -5.05
C LEU A 126 6.59 6.26 -3.95
N VAL A 127 7.09 7.01 -2.99
CA VAL A 127 6.25 7.56 -1.92
C VAL A 127 5.68 8.85 -2.43
N ASP A 128 4.39 8.85 -2.69
CA ASP A 128 3.68 10.06 -2.99
C ASP A 128 3.00 10.53 -1.72
N THR A 129 3.36 11.72 -1.28
CA THR A 129 2.88 12.31 -0.04
C THR A 129 1.65 13.19 -0.23
N ILE A 130 0.92 12.97 -1.26
CA ILE A 130 -0.30 13.73 -1.49
C ILE A 130 -1.32 13.47 -0.39
#